data_e8eca846987738fd61a16f43ec551461
#
_entry.id   e8eca846987738fd61a16f43ec551461
#
_cell.length_a   1.000
_cell.length_b   1.000
_cell.length_c   1.000
_cell.angle_alpha   90.00
_cell.angle_beta   90.00
_cell.angle_gamma   90.00
#
_symmetry.space_group_name_H-M   'P 1'
#
loop_
_entity.id
_entity.type
_entity.pdbx_description
1 polymer ?
#
loop_
_entity_poly.entity_id
_entity_poly.type
_entity_poly.pdbx_seq_one_letter_code
_entity_poly.pdbx_strand_id
1 'polypeptide(L)'
;VSGCNEEEYDRVARRLIKEIREESPKRLILLDGLDVGSRPLMTVRDIPHIAQCGRGYQPMLISHYAASWVYGDKPMYFHKEKLSWPLEADGKRYDRDFLLNTLKDAWKPWTDQGGLLFVGEFGAHNQTPHDVTLRWLADLLGVFKELGIGWALWNMSGSFGIMDSGRKDVAYEDFHGHK
;
A
#
# COMPACT_ATOMS: atom_id res chain seq x y z
N VAL A 1 -0.18 -0.70 -12.29
CA VAL A 1 0.55 -1.17 -13.48
C VAL A 1 1.45 -0.04 -13.93
N SER A 2 2.75 -0.26 -13.97
CA SER A 2 3.71 0.74 -14.46
C SER A 2 4.13 0.39 -15.89
N GLY A 3 4.32 1.42 -16.74
CA GLY A 3 4.86 1.25 -18.10
C GLY A 3 3.84 0.92 -19.19
N CYS A 4 2.55 0.79 -18.90
CA CYS A 4 1.49 0.81 -19.91
C CYS A 4 0.65 2.06 -19.78
N ASN A 5 0.06 2.52 -20.90
CA ASN A 5 -0.88 3.62 -20.85
C ASN A 5 -2.26 3.15 -20.35
N GLU A 6 -3.13 4.10 -20.02
CA GLU A 6 -4.45 3.81 -19.45
C GLU A 6 -5.34 3.01 -20.41
N GLU A 7 -5.27 3.29 -21.72
CA GLU A 7 -6.06 2.59 -22.73
C GLU A 7 -5.65 1.11 -22.86
N GLU A 8 -4.35 0.84 -22.83
CA GLU A 8 -3.83 -0.54 -22.87
C GLU A 8 -4.26 -1.31 -21.64
N TYR A 9 -4.17 -0.69 -20.46
CA TYR A 9 -4.60 -1.31 -19.23
C TYR A 9 -6.12 -1.56 -19.21
N ASP A 10 -6.92 -0.58 -19.60
CA ASP A 10 -8.38 -0.73 -19.70
C ASP A 10 -8.77 -1.89 -20.63
N ARG A 11 -8.16 -1.97 -21.80
CA ARG A 11 -8.41 -3.05 -22.75
C ARG A 11 -8.13 -4.44 -22.15
N VAL A 12 -7.01 -4.59 -21.47
CA VAL A 12 -6.63 -5.85 -20.80
C VAL A 12 -7.58 -6.15 -19.64
N ALA A 13 -7.86 -5.15 -18.80
CA ALA A 13 -8.75 -5.29 -17.65
C ALA A 13 -10.16 -5.74 -18.10
N ARG A 14 -10.74 -5.09 -19.11
CA ARG A 14 -12.07 -5.45 -19.63
C ARG A 14 -12.11 -6.85 -20.21
N ARG A 15 -11.06 -7.27 -20.91
CA ARG A 15 -10.97 -8.64 -21.42
C ARG A 15 -10.94 -9.66 -20.28
N LEU A 16 -10.09 -9.46 -19.27
CA LEU A 16 -10.03 -10.33 -18.11
C LEU A 16 -11.34 -10.36 -17.32
N ILE A 17 -11.97 -9.21 -17.12
CA ILE A 17 -13.28 -9.12 -16.47
C ILE A 17 -14.31 -9.93 -17.24
N LYS A 18 -14.36 -9.83 -18.58
CA LYS A 18 -15.28 -10.60 -19.41
C LYS A 18 -15.07 -12.10 -19.23
N GLU A 19 -13.87 -12.60 -19.40
CA GLU A 19 -13.53 -14.03 -19.25
C GLU A 19 -13.92 -14.56 -17.85
N ILE A 20 -13.60 -13.80 -16.79
CA ILE A 20 -13.99 -14.18 -15.42
C ILE A 20 -15.51 -14.23 -15.27
N ARG A 21 -16.26 -13.30 -15.91
CA ARG A 21 -17.72 -13.22 -15.83
C ARG A 21 -18.44 -14.35 -16.57
N GLU A 22 -17.84 -14.91 -17.60
CA GLU A 22 -18.35 -16.11 -18.28
C GLU A 22 -18.43 -17.29 -17.32
N GLU A 23 -17.42 -17.48 -16.46
CA GLU A 23 -17.36 -18.55 -15.46
C GLU A 23 -18.06 -18.19 -14.13
N SER A 24 -17.99 -16.93 -13.74
CA SER A 24 -18.48 -16.46 -12.43
C SER A 24 -19.12 -15.06 -12.53
N PRO A 25 -20.39 -14.97 -12.95
CA PRO A 25 -21.04 -13.70 -13.31
C PRO A 25 -21.13 -12.66 -12.20
N LYS A 26 -21.16 -13.09 -10.92
CA LYS A 26 -21.30 -12.21 -9.75
C LYS A 26 -20.05 -12.10 -8.91
N ARG A 27 -18.91 -12.62 -9.37
CA ARG A 27 -17.67 -12.54 -8.59
C ARG A 27 -17.24 -11.09 -8.40
N LEU A 28 -16.92 -10.73 -7.16
CA LEU A 28 -16.19 -9.52 -6.89
C LEU A 28 -14.77 -9.62 -7.48
N ILE A 29 -14.39 -8.64 -8.27
CA ILE A 29 -13.05 -8.55 -8.86
C ILE A 29 -12.34 -7.36 -8.24
N LEU A 30 -11.15 -7.61 -7.69
CA LEU A 30 -10.25 -6.55 -7.24
C LEU A 30 -9.32 -6.21 -8.39
N LEU A 31 -9.44 -5.01 -8.92
CA LEU A 31 -8.65 -4.51 -10.02
C LEU A 31 -7.57 -3.57 -9.48
N ASP A 32 -6.35 -3.78 -9.87
CA ASP A 32 -5.26 -2.89 -9.45
C ASP A 32 -5.45 -1.49 -10.02
N GLY A 33 -5.11 -0.47 -9.25
CA GLY A 33 -5.12 0.91 -9.71
C GLY A 33 -3.97 1.20 -10.68
N LEU A 34 -4.08 2.30 -11.36
CA LEU A 34 -3.03 2.83 -12.24
C LEU A 34 -1.82 3.32 -11.43
N ASP A 35 -0.69 3.48 -12.11
CA ASP A 35 0.54 4.03 -11.54
C ASP A 35 0.92 3.33 -10.23
N VAL A 36 1.02 1.99 -10.29
CA VAL A 36 1.33 1.13 -9.13
C VAL A 36 0.29 1.26 -8.00
N GLY A 37 -0.99 1.37 -8.35
CA GLY A 37 -2.06 1.49 -7.36
C GLY A 37 -2.16 2.87 -6.71
N SER A 38 -1.68 3.92 -7.38
CA SER A 38 -1.71 5.29 -6.86
C SER A 38 -2.97 6.06 -7.23
N ARG A 39 -3.70 5.63 -8.26
CA ARG A 39 -4.95 6.26 -8.70
C ARG A 39 -5.91 5.27 -9.35
N PRO A 40 -7.21 5.56 -9.38
CA PRO A 40 -8.20 4.66 -9.96
C PRO A 40 -8.16 4.62 -11.50
N LEU A 41 -8.54 3.47 -12.06
CA LEU A 41 -8.96 3.34 -13.45
C LEU A 41 -10.46 3.69 -13.53
N MET A 42 -10.78 4.89 -14.00
CA MET A 42 -12.17 5.38 -13.98
C MET A 42 -13.06 4.74 -15.05
N THR A 43 -12.48 4.20 -16.11
CA THR A 43 -13.21 3.64 -17.25
C THR A 43 -14.02 2.38 -16.89
N VAL A 44 -13.69 1.69 -15.79
CA VAL A 44 -14.39 0.48 -15.32
C VAL A 44 -15.52 0.76 -14.32
N ARG A 45 -15.83 2.04 -14.09
CA ARG A 45 -16.79 2.46 -13.05
C ARG A 45 -18.19 1.85 -13.23
N ASP A 46 -18.64 1.70 -14.47
CA ASP A 46 -19.97 1.20 -14.79
C ASP A 46 -20.06 -0.34 -14.80
N ILE A 47 -18.94 -1.02 -14.52
CA ILE A 47 -18.91 -2.49 -14.45
C ILE A 47 -19.26 -2.91 -13.01
N PRO A 48 -20.33 -3.71 -12.82
CA PRO A 48 -20.74 -4.12 -11.48
C PRO A 48 -19.72 -5.07 -10.82
N HIS A 49 -19.70 -5.07 -9.50
CA HIS A 49 -18.84 -5.93 -8.67
C HIS A 49 -17.33 -5.77 -8.96
N ILE A 50 -16.90 -4.54 -9.24
CA ILE A 50 -15.49 -4.15 -9.27
C ILE A 50 -15.18 -3.34 -8.02
N ALA A 51 -14.11 -3.69 -7.34
CA ALA A 51 -13.42 -2.86 -6.39
C ALA A 51 -12.00 -2.60 -6.90
N GLN A 52 -11.37 -1.51 -6.50
CA GLN A 52 -10.00 -1.25 -6.93
C GLN A 52 -9.00 -1.35 -5.78
N CYS A 53 -7.81 -1.82 -6.12
CA CYS A 53 -6.69 -1.96 -5.21
C CYS A 53 -5.77 -0.75 -5.28
N GLY A 54 -5.54 -0.14 -4.11
CA GLY A 54 -4.50 0.85 -3.88
C GLY A 54 -3.28 0.28 -3.16
N ARG A 55 -2.28 1.14 -2.94
CA ARG A 55 -1.07 0.87 -2.16
C ARG A 55 -0.94 1.85 -1.01
N GLY A 56 -0.50 1.35 0.14
CA GLY A 56 -0.35 2.11 1.38
C GLY A 56 1.10 2.30 1.81
N TYR A 57 2.02 2.58 0.88
CA TYR A 57 3.45 2.70 1.18
C TYR A 57 3.94 4.12 1.45
N GLN A 58 3.07 5.11 1.36
CA GLN A 58 3.51 6.50 1.59
C GLN A 58 3.75 6.81 3.08
N PRO A 59 4.78 7.60 3.40
CA PRO A 59 5.87 8.00 2.52
C PRO A 59 6.90 6.88 2.32
N MET A 60 7.44 6.75 1.12
CA MET A 60 8.45 5.73 0.79
C MET A 60 9.71 5.85 1.67
N LEU A 61 10.00 7.04 2.18
CA LEU A 61 11.09 7.27 3.14
C LEU A 61 10.95 6.46 4.43
N ILE A 62 9.74 6.10 4.82
CA ILE A 62 9.45 5.24 5.97
C ILE A 62 9.32 3.78 5.52
N SER A 63 8.40 3.51 4.60
CA SER A 63 8.05 2.14 4.22
C SER A 63 9.18 1.39 3.52
N HIS A 64 10.03 2.09 2.76
CA HIS A 64 11.14 1.51 2.00
C HIS A 64 12.51 2.02 2.47
N TYR A 65 12.62 2.42 3.73
CA TYR A 65 13.91 2.89 4.24
C TYR A 65 15.02 1.86 3.97
N ALA A 66 16.15 2.35 3.40
CA ALA A 66 17.31 1.56 3.01
C ALA A 66 17.01 0.38 2.05
N ALA A 67 15.91 0.41 1.31
CA ALA A 67 15.60 -0.58 0.29
C ALA A 67 16.45 -0.31 -0.97
N SER A 68 17.43 -1.18 -1.24
CA SER A 68 18.40 -0.99 -2.34
C SER A 68 17.75 -0.99 -3.72
N TRP A 69 16.65 -1.73 -3.91
CA TRP A 69 15.91 -1.75 -5.18
C TRP A 69 15.12 -0.45 -5.46
N VAL A 70 14.93 0.41 -4.44
CA VAL A 70 14.30 1.73 -4.58
C VAL A 70 15.35 2.82 -4.71
N TYR A 71 16.38 2.78 -3.86
CA TYR A 71 17.36 3.86 -3.73
C TYR A 71 18.72 3.53 -4.35
N GLY A 72 18.95 2.27 -4.75
CA GLY A 72 20.25 1.81 -5.24
C GLY A 72 21.33 1.99 -4.16
N ASP A 73 22.53 2.35 -4.60
CA ASP A 73 23.66 2.63 -3.71
C ASP A 73 23.68 4.10 -3.21
N LYS A 74 22.61 4.84 -3.42
CA LYS A 74 22.53 6.23 -2.94
C LYS A 74 22.50 6.24 -1.42
N PRO A 75 23.31 7.09 -0.77
CA PRO A 75 23.21 7.27 0.68
C PRO A 75 21.81 7.73 1.03
N MET A 76 21.21 7.11 2.04
CA MET A 76 19.92 7.55 2.57
C MET A 76 20.06 8.95 3.14
N TYR A 77 19.04 9.78 2.94
CA TYR A 77 18.98 11.14 3.45
C TYR A 77 19.06 11.22 4.98
N PHE A 78 18.77 10.10 5.64
CA PHE A 78 18.77 10.05 7.10
C PHE A 78 19.65 8.93 7.61
N HIS A 79 20.39 9.21 8.65
CA HIS A 79 20.90 8.16 9.52
C HIS A 79 19.73 7.50 10.25
N LYS A 80 19.84 6.21 10.51
CA LYS A 80 18.79 5.41 11.15
C LYS A 80 18.29 6.03 12.46
N GLU A 81 19.20 6.64 13.24
CA GLU A 81 18.89 7.27 14.51
C GLU A 81 18.07 8.58 14.38
N LYS A 82 18.01 9.16 13.18
CA LYS A 82 17.25 10.39 12.92
C LYS A 82 15.93 10.13 12.25
N LEU A 83 15.66 8.89 11.81
CA LEU A 83 14.39 8.53 11.23
C LEU A 83 13.34 8.50 12.34
N SER A 84 12.26 9.22 12.15
CA SER A 84 11.16 9.33 13.13
C SER A 84 9.81 9.28 12.43
N TRP A 85 8.77 9.01 13.21
CA TRP A 85 7.40 9.25 12.79
C TRP A 85 6.68 10.05 13.89
N PRO A 86 6.05 11.19 13.59
CA PRO A 86 6.02 11.90 12.27
C PRO A 86 7.43 12.26 11.75
N LEU A 87 7.54 12.42 10.42
CA LEU A 87 8.79 12.72 9.73
C LEU A 87 8.74 14.11 9.12
N GLU A 88 9.81 14.88 9.30
CA GLU A 88 10.06 16.11 8.55
C GLU A 88 11.23 15.92 7.59
N ALA A 89 10.97 16.10 6.30
CA ALA A 89 11.95 15.90 5.24
C ALA A 89 11.64 16.79 4.04
N ASP A 90 12.66 17.33 3.41
CA ASP A 90 12.55 18.14 2.19
C ASP A 90 11.53 19.30 2.32
N GLY A 91 11.45 19.92 3.51
CA GLY A 91 10.51 21.00 3.81
C GLY A 91 9.05 20.56 3.91
N LYS A 92 8.79 19.26 3.99
CA LYS A 92 7.46 18.67 4.16
C LYS A 92 7.36 17.93 5.48
N ARG A 93 6.17 17.98 6.05
CA ARG A 93 5.78 17.17 7.20
C ARG A 93 4.97 15.96 6.72
N TYR A 94 5.41 14.79 7.13
CA TYR A 94 4.73 13.51 6.90
C TYR A 94 4.19 13.02 8.23
N ASP A 95 2.90 13.01 8.36
CA ASP A 95 2.17 12.62 9.57
C ASP A 95 0.85 11.94 9.19
N ARG A 96 -0.03 11.75 10.17
CA ARG A 96 -1.34 11.13 9.95
C ARG A 96 -2.20 11.91 8.94
N ASP A 97 -2.17 13.23 8.99
CA ASP A 97 -2.95 14.05 8.05
C ASP A 97 -2.42 13.95 6.62
N PHE A 98 -1.09 13.85 6.46
CA PHE A 98 -0.49 13.54 5.17
C PHE A 98 -0.99 12.19 4.62
N LEU A 99 -1.05 11.13 5.45
CA LEU A 99 -1.56 9.81 5.03
C LEU A 99 -3.03 9.89 4.61
N LEU A 100 -3.85 10.54 5.43
CA LEU A 100 -5.28 10.72 5.17
C LEU A 100 -5.52 11.45 3.85
N ASN A 101 -4.89 12.60 3.67
CA ASN A 101 -5.09 13.43 2.49
C ASN A 101 -4.56 12.74 1.22
N THR A 102 -3.40 12.10 1.30
CA THR A 102 -2.83 11.37 0.15
C THR A 102 -3.76 10.28 -0.36
N LEU A 103 -4.31 9.46 0.53
CA LEU A 103 -5.24 8.40 0.13
C LEU A 103 -6.58 8.97 -0.34
N LYS A 104 -7.14 9.89 0.42
CA LYS A 104 -8.43 10.51 0.12
C LYS A 104 -8.42 11.21 -1.24
N ASP A 105 -7.43 12.06 -1.49
CA ASP A 105 -7.38 12.87 -2.70
C ASP A 105 -7.11 12.02 -3.95
N ALA A 106 -6.23 11.03 -3.83
CA ALA A 106 -5.91 10.13 -4.94
C ALA A 106 -7.11 9.28 -5.38
N TRP A 107 -7.95 8.83 -4.42
CA TRP A 107 -9.05 7.91 -4.67
C TRP A 107 -10.43 8.56 -4.67
N LYS A 108 -10.52 9.86 -4.35
CA LYS A 108 -11.76 10.63 -4.34
C LYS A 108 -12.60 10.47 -5.61
N PRO A 109 -12.04 10.51 -6.82
CA PRO A 109 -12.84 10.34 -8.04
C PRO A 109 -13.61 9.02 -8.09
N TRP A 110 -13.06 7.96 -7.49
CA TRP A 110 -13.65 6.64 -7.42
C TRP A 110 -14.63 6.49 -6.25
N THR A 111 -14.20 6.89 -5.05
CA THR A 111 -14.98 6.70 -3.82
C THR A 111 -16.20 7.62 -3.71
N ASP A 112 -16.12 8.85 -4.20
CA ASP A 112 -17.27 9.78 -4.23
C ASP A 112 -18.42 9.26 -5.11
N GLN A 113 -18.16 8.32 -5.98
CA GLN A 113 -19.14 7.67 -6.84
C GLN A 113 -19.56 6.28 -6.33
N GLY A 114 -19.26 5.98 -5.06
CA GLY A 114 -19.59 4.69 -4.43
C GLY A 114 -18.66 3.55 -4.77
N GLY A 115 -17.53 3.82 -5.43
CA GLY A 115 -16.51 2.81 -5.71
C GLY A 115 -15.82 2.33 -4.45
N LEU A 116 -15.60 1.00 -4.35
CA LEU A 116 -14.92 0.40 -3.22
C LEU A 116 -13.40 0.41 -3.44
N LEU A 117 -12.68 0.91 -2.43
CA LEU A 117 -11.22 0.86 -2.36
C LEU A 117 -10.78 -0.22 -1.38
N PHE A 118 -9.78 -0.99 -1.78
CA PHE A 118 -9.06 -1.94 -0.96
C PHE A 118 -7.57 -1.63 -1.04
N VAL A 119 -6.87 -1.50 0.08
CA VAL A 119 -5.41 -1.35 0.08
C VAL A 119 -4.79 -2.75 0.14
N GLY A 120 -4.37 -3.25 -1.02
CA GLY A 120 -3.88 -4.62 -1.18
C GLY A 120 -2.46 -4.85 -0.67
N GLU A 121 -1.70 -3.76 -0.50
CA GLU A 121 -0.33 -3.83 0.01
C GLU A 121 0.04 -2.60 0.81
N PHE A 122 0.62 -2.81 1.98
CA PHE A 122 1.34 -1.83 2.78
C PHE A 122 2.24 -2.56 3.77
N GLY A 123 3.27 -1.92 4.26
CA GLY A 123 4.22 -2.50 5.19
C GLY A 123 5.50 -1.68 5.23
N ALA A 124 6.44 -2.05 6.08
CA ALA A 124 7.71 -1.37 6.19
C ALA A 124 8.87 -2.34 6.11
N HIS A 125 9.86 -1.98 5.30
CA HIS A 125 11.11 -2.71 5.15
C HIS A 125 11.79 -2.93 6.51
N ASN A 126 12.42 -4.07 6.70
CA ASN A 126 13.03 -4.46 7.98
C ASN A 126 14.21 -3.60 8.43
N GLN A 127 14.69 -2.68 7.58
CA GLN A 127 15.68 -1.68 7.95
C GLN A 127 15.06 -0.42 8.58
N THR A 128 13.76 -0.20 8.42
CA THR A 128 13.05 0.87 9.13
C THR A 128 13.04 0.56 10.62
N PRO A 129 13.42 1.48 11.53
CA PRO A 129 13.37 1.23 12.96
C PRO A 129 11.99 0.74 13.41
N HIS A 130 11.97 -0.26 14.29
CA HIS A 130 10.73 -0.93 14.68
C HIS A 130 9.73 0.04 15.35
N ASP A 131 10.17 0.89 16.23
CA ASP A 131 9.34 1.88 16.90
C ASP A 131 8.74 2.91 15.93
N VAL A 132 9.49 3.31 14.88
CA VAL A 132 9.02 4.16 13.78
C VAL A 132 7.96 3.42 12.97
N THR A 133 8.21 2.15 12.65
CA THR A 133 7.26 1.30 11.94
C THR A 133 5.94 1.21 12.69
N LEU A 134 5.97 0.95 14.00
CA LEU A 134 4.75 0.81 14.79
C LEU A 134 3.93 2.10 14.84
N ARG A 135 4.57 3.25 15.04
CA ARG A 135 3.87 4.55 15.06
C ARG A 135 3.25 4.87 13.69
N TRP A 136 4.01 4.65 12.60
CA TRP A 136 3.51 4.84 11.24
C TRP A 136 2.34 3.90 10.93
N LEU A 137 2.45 2.61 11.25
CA LEU A 137 1.37 1.65 11.05
C LEU A 137 0.12 2.00 11.86
N ALA A 138 0.26 2.46 13.10
CA ALA A 138 -0.88 2.87 13.93
C ALA A 138 -1.68 3.99 13.26
N ASP A 139 -1.00 5.02 12.75
CA ASP A 139 -1.66 6.12 12.03
C ASP A 139 -2.26 5.65 10.70
N LEU A 140 -1.55 4.83 9.93
CA LEU A 140 -2.03 4.32 8.64
C LEU A 140 -3.28 3.44 8.81
N LEU A 141 -3.28 2.53 9.76
CA LEU A 141 -4.44 1.68 10.07
C LEU A 141 -5.62 2.52 10.63
N GLY A 142 -5.32 3.56 11.39
CA GLY A 142 -6.31 4.53 11.83
C GLY A 142 -6.97 5.26 10.66
N VAL A 143 -6.20 5.63 9.64
CA VAL A 143 -6.70 6.25 8.40
C VAL A 143 -7.54 5.26 7.60
N PHE A 144 -7.12 4.00 7.45
CA PHE A 144 -7.92 2.99 6.76
C PHE A 144 -9.28 2.80 7.44
N LYS A 145 -9.28 2.74 8.76
CA LYS A 145 -10.53 2.64 9.55
C LYS A 145 -11.44 3.86 9.36
N GLU A 146 -10.89 5.06 9.38
CA GLU A 146 -11.63 6.32 9.19
C GLU A 146 -12.27 6.39 7.81
N LEU A 147 -11.54 5.96 6.77
CA LEU A 147 -12.01 5.96 5.39
C LEU A 147 -12.85 4.73 5.02
N GLY A 148 -13.04 3.77 5.92
CA GLY A 148 -13.75 2.53 5.64
C GLY A 148 -13.06 1.63 4.63
N ILE A 149 -11.73 1.68 4.54
CA ILE A 149 -10.91 0.93 3.59
C ILE A 149 -10.55 -0.44 4.16
N GLY A 150 -10.89 -1.52 3.42
CA GLY A 150 -10.36 -2.85 3.67
C GLY A 150 -8.88 -2.96 3.24
N TRP A 151 -8.12 -3.84 3.89
CA TRP A 151 -6.69 -3.91 3.64
C TRP A 151 -6.09 -5.30 3.80
N ALA A 152 -4.90 -5.49 3.19
CA ALA A 152 -4.02 -6.62 3.42
C ALA A 152 -2.58 -6.12 3.58
N LEU A 153 -1.88 -6.64 4.59
CA LEU A 153 -0.49 -6.30 4.86
C LEU A 153 0.44 -7.01 3.87
N TRP A 154 1.42 -6.34 3.38
CA TRP A 154 2.57 -6.92 2.70
C TRP A 154 3.76 -6.97 3.65
N ASN A 155 4.15 -8.13 4.13
CA ASN A 155 3.55 -9.45 3.93
C ASN A 155 3.55 -10.25 5.25
N MET A 156 3.22 -11.53 5.21
CA MET A 156 3.24 -12.36 6.41
C MET A 156 4.66 -12.65 6.89
N SER A 157 5.57 -13.07 6.00
CA SER A 157 7.00 -13.28 6.28
C SER A 157 7.86 -12.67 5.18
N GLY A 158 9.15 -12.44 5.46
CA GLY A 158 10.07 -11.74 4.57
C GLY A 158 10.33 -10.31 5.01
N SER A 159 11.11 -9.54 4.25
CA SER A 159 11.65 -8.23 4.69
C SER A 159 10.62 -7.16 5.06
N PHE A 160 9.37 -7.34 4.70
CA PHE A 160 8.22 -6.49 5.10
C PHE A 160 7.29 -7.19 6.07
N GLY A 161 7.56 -8.44 6.40
CA GLY A 161 6.67 -9.28 7.17
C GLY A 161 6.51 -8.90 8.64
N ILE A 162 5.43 -9.38 9.22
CA ILE A 162 5.19 -9.32 10.67
C ILE A 162 5.74 -10.55 11.39
N MET A 163 5.87 -11.67 10.64
CA MET A 163 6.46 -12.92 11.12
C MET A 163 7.84 -13.05 10.48
N ASP A 164 8.88 -13.19 11.29
CA ASP A 164 10.25 -13.44 10.84
C ASP A 164 10.74 -12.51 9.71
N SER A 165 10.63 -11.22 9.92
CA SER A 165 11.08 -10.22 8.94
C SER A 165 12.59 -9.99 8.93
N GLY A 166 13.33 -10.62 9.84
CA GLY A 166 14.77 -10.42 9.99
C GLY A 166 15.15 -9.04 10.55
N ARG A 167 14.23 -8.36 11.26
CA ARG A 167 14.55 -7.10 11.97
C ARG A 167 15.58 -7.35 13.06
N LYS A 168 16.59 -6.51 13.12
CA LYS A 168 17.66 -6.61 14.13
C LYS A 168 17.32 -5.96 15.46
N ASP A 169 16.28 -5.15 15.47
CA ASP A 169 15.80 -4.36 16.62
C ASP A 169 14.52 -4.93 17.26
N VAL A 170 14.18 -6.19 16.93
CA VAL A 170 13.06 -6.94 17.49
C VAL A 170 13.56 -8.29 17.98
N ALA A 171 13.19 -8.68 19.19
CA ALA A 171 13.29 -10.06 19.64
C ALA A 171 12.03 -10.81 19.20
N TYR A 172 12.21 -11.82 18.38
CA TYR A 172 11.12 -12.73 18.01
C TYR A 172 10.95 -13.76 19.10
N GLU A 173 9.75 -13.91 19.63
CA GLU A 173 9.45 -15.02 20.52
C GLU A 173 9.46 -16.31 19.69
N ASP A 174 10.18 -17.31 20.20
CA ASP A 174 10.08 -18.66 19.67
C ASP A 174 8.67 -19.20 19.95
N PHE A 175 7.81 -19.20 18.95
CA PHE A 175 6.54 -19.91 19.00
C PHE A 175 6.80 -21.42 19.01
N HIS A 176 7.31 -21.93 20.11
CA HIS A 176 7.42 -23.36 20.36
C HIS A 176 6.04 -23.95 20.59
N GLY A 177 5.37 -24.40 19.53
CA GLY A 177 4.10 -25.08 19.71
C GLY A 177 3.31 -25.41 18.47
N HIS A 178 3.62 -24.82 17.34
CA HIS A 178 2.93 -25.15 16.08
C HIS A 178 3.95 -25.46 15.01
N LYS A 179 4.44 -26.72 15.02
CA LYS A 179 5.01 -27.34 13.85
C LYS A 179 3.86 -27.98 13.05
#